data_36aff6a84379884a509acf8434916100
#
_entry.id   36aff6a84379884a509acf8434916100
#
_cell.length_a   1.000
_cell.length_b   1.000
_cell.length_c   1.000
_cell.angle_alpha   90.00
_cell.angle_beta   90.00
_cell.angle_gamma   90.00
#
_symmetry.space_group_name_H-M   'P 1'
#
loop_
_entity.id
_entity.type
_entity.pdbx_description
1 polymer ?
#
loop_
_entity_poly.entity_id
_entity_poly.type
_entity_poly.pdbx_seq_one_letter_code
_entity_poly.pdbx_strand_id
1 'polypeptide(L)'
;MEKRNWVPVEGFDFKEILFEEYDGIAKITINRPRYRNAFTPRTTWEMSQAFAWCREAQRISVVILTGAGDKAFCSGGDMHVKGRGGYVGDDGVPRLNILDVQKQIRSLPKPVIAMVNGYAIGGGHVLHLMCDLTIASDNAIFGQTGPKVGSFDAGFGASYLARIVGQKKAREIWFMCRQYSAIEAERMGMVNKVVPFDQLEDTCVEWAQTMMERSPLALRMIKAGLNAELDGQAGIQELAGDATMLYYMLDEAQEGGRAFLEKRKPDFSKYPKLP
;
A
#
# COMPACT_ATOMS: atom_id res chain seq x y z
N MET A 1 6.46 -26.41 10.15
CA MET A 1 5.27 -25.63 10.56
C MET A 1 4.11 -26.06 9.67
N GLU A 2 2.89 -26.15 10.22
CA GLU A 2 1.71 -26.37 9.40
C GLU A 2 1.52 -25.22 8.43
N LYS A 3 1.25 -25.53 7.17
CA LYS A 3 1.01 -24.53 6.12
C LYS A 3 -0.27 -23.78 6.45
N ARG A 4 -0.24 -22.44 6.55
CA ARG A 4 -1.44 -21.65 6.81
C ARG A 4 -2.51 -21.90 5.77
N ASN A 5 -3.76 -22.00 6.22
CA ASN A 5 -4.89 -22.19 5.33
C ASN A 5 -5.42 -20.81 4.88
N TRP A 6 -4.80 -20.22 3.86
CA TRP A 6 -5.33 -19.03 3.20
C TRP A 6 -6.58 -19.39 2.41
N VAL A 7 -7.67 -18.67 2.63
CA VAL A 7 -8.96 -18.89 1.99
C VAL A 7 -9.21 -17.81 0.93
N PRO A 8 -9.56 -18.15 -0.31
CA PRO A 8 -9.93 -17.16 -1.30
C PRO A 8 -11.08 -16.27 -0.81
N VAL A 9 -10.96 -14.95 -1.03
CA VAL A 9 -12.04 -14.01 -0.75
C VAL A 9 -13.13 -14.20 -1.79
N GLU A 10 -14.34 -14.51 -1.34
CA GLU A 10 -15.49 -14.78 -2.21
C GLU A 10 -15.94 -13.53 -2.98
N GLY A 11 -16.56 -13.73 -4.14
CA GLY A 11 -17.11 -12.67 -4.98
C GLY A 11 -16.15 -12.09 -6.01
N PHE A 12 -14.93 -12.61 -6.12
CA PHE A 12 -13.91 -12.16 -7.09
C PHE A 12 -13.47 -13.33 -7.98
N ASP A 13 -13.38 -13.06 -9.30
CA ASP A 13 -12.81 -13.97 -10.30
C ASP A 13 -11.60 -13.30 -10.96
N PHE A 14 -10.59 -13.00 -10.14
CA PHE A 14 -9.36 -12.37 -10.60
C PHE A 14 -8.50 -13.34 -11.41
N LYS A 15 -7.78 -12.82 -12.41
CA LYS A 15 -6.98 -13.63 -13.34
C LYS A 15 -5.47 -13.42 -13.16
N GLU A 16 -5.08 -12.24 -12.69
CA GLU A 16 -3.67 -11.84 -12.57
C GLU A 16 -3.24 -11.60 -11.13
N ILE A 17 -4.18 -11.68 -10.17
CA ILE A 17 -3.86 -11.72 -8.74
C ILE A 17 -4.55 -12.91 -8.06
N LEU A 18 -3.98 -13.34 -6.91
CA LEU A 18 -4.71 -14.14 -5.93
C LEU A 18 -5.12 -13.19 -4.81
N PHE A 19 -6.35 -13.35 -4.34
CA PHE A 19 -6.90 -12.54 -3.26
C PHE A 19 -7.46 -13.47 -2.19
N GLU A 20 -6.78 -13.51 -1.04
CA GLU A 20 -7.00 -14.48 0.00
C GLU A 20 -7.08 -13.79 1.36
N GLU A 21 -7.70 -14.45 2.33
CA GLU A 21 -7.74 -13.99 3.72
C GLU A 21 -7.39 -15.10 4.71
N TYR A 22 -6.85 -14.69 5.86
CA TYR A 22 -6.52 -15.55 6.98
C TYR A 22 -6.52 -14.73 8.26
N ASP A 23 -7.33 -15.10 9.24
CA ASP A 23 -7.32 -14.55 10.61
C ASP A 23 -7.22 -13.01 10.67
N GLY A 24 -8.13 -12.30 10.00
CA GLY A 24 -8.15 -10.83 9.97
C GLY A 24 -7.13 -10.17 9.05
N ILE A 25 -6.37 -10.95 8.28
CA ILE A 25 -5.35 -10.48 7.34
C ILE A 25 -5.84 -10.77 5.92
N ALA A 26 -5.81 -9.78 5.04
CA ALA A 26 -5.98 -9.97 3.61
C ALA A 26 -4.62 -10.09 2.91
N LYS A 27 -4.49 -11.00 1.96
CA LYS A 27 -3.28 -11.15 1.14
C LYS A 27 -3.61 -10.96 -0.34
N ILE A 28 -2.97 -9.97 -0.95
CA ILE A 28 -3.04 -9.67 -2.38
C ILE A 28 -1.73 -10.14 -3.00
N THR A 29 -1.79 -11.16 -3.85
CA THR A 29 -0.61 -11.75 -4.49
C THR A 29 -0.65 -11.48 -5.99
N ILE A 30 0.29 -10.71 -6.53
CA ILE A 30 0.45 -10.55 -7.99
C ILE A 30 0.83 -11.92 -8.56
N ASN A 31 -0.03 -12.51 -9.41
CA ASN A 31 0.11 -13.90 -9.87
C ASN A 31 0.44 -13.97 -11.37
N ARG A 32 1.58 -13.41 -11.73
CA ARG A 32 2.16 -13.47 -13.08
C ARG A 32 3.63 -13.93 -13.05
N PRO A 33 3.94 -15.09 -12.41
CA PRO A 33 5.34 -15.50 -12.15
C PRO A 33 6.17 -15.68 -13.42
N ARG A 34 5.55 -16.06 -14.56
CA ARG A 34 6.24 -16.16 -15.88
C ARG A 34 6.79 -14.83 -16.36
N TYR A 35 6.20 -13.71 -15.93
CA TYR A 35 6.61 -12.34 -16.23
C TYR A 35 7.22 -11.63 -15.02
N ARG A 36 7.76 -12.40 -14.05
CA ARG A 36 8.30 -11.87 -12.80
C ARG A 36 7.34 -10.92 -12.11
N ASN A 37 6.06 -11.25 -12.13
CA ASN A 37 4.96 -10.46 -11.53
C ASN A 37 4.90 -9.01 -12.04
N ALA A 38 5.31 -8.76 -13.29
CA ALA A 38 5.09 -7.48 -13.95
C ALA A 38 3.60 -7.21 -14.08
N PHE A 39 3.18 -5.98 -13.78
CA PHE A 39 1.76 -5.61 -13.82
C PHE A 39 1.32 -5.15 -15.21
N THR A 40 0.10 -5.48 -15.58
CA THR A 40 -0.66 -4.97 -16.74
C THR A 40 -1.76 -4.03 -16.27
N PRO A 41 -2.53 -3.40 -17.18
CA PRO A 41 -3.76 -2.70 -16.82
C PRO A 41 -4.77 -3.59 -16.06
N ARG A 42 -4.84 -4.89 -16.39
CA ARG A 42 -5.69 -5.85 -15.67
C ARG A 42 -5.18 -6.07 -14.24
N THR A 43 -3.90 -6.35 -14.06
CA THR A 43 -3.31 -6.53 -12.73
C THR A 43 -3.60 -5.31 -11.83
N THR A 44 -3.43 -4.10 -12.37
CA THR A 44 -3.67 -2.86 -11.62
C THR A 44 -5.14 -2.67 -11.29
N TRP A 45 -6.04 -3.00 -12.21
CA TRP A 45 -7.48 -2.97 -11.97
C TRP A 45 -7.89 -3.96 -10.87
N GLU A 46 -7.42 -5.20 -10.96
CA GLU A 46 -7.72 -6.25 -9.97
C GLU A 46 -7.20 -5.88 -8.58
N MET A 47 -5.96 -5.38 -8.47
CA MET A 47 -5.41 -4.84 -7.21
C MET A 47 -6.27 -3.70 -6.67
N SER A 48 -6.71 -2.78 -7.53
CA SER A 48 -7.57 -1.66 -7.11
C SER A 48 -8.90 -2.14 -6.52
N GLN A 49 -9.54 -3.17 -7.12
CA GLN A 49 -10.76 -3.76 -6.57
C GLN A 49 -10.50 -4.44 -5.21
N ALA A 50 -9.39 -5.18 -5.09
CA ALA A 50 -9.01 -5.83 -3.84
C ALA A 50 -8.74 -4.82 -2.72
N PHE A 51 -8.01 -3.72 -2.98
CA PHE A 51 -7.78 -2.66 -1.99
C PHE A 51 -9.07 -1.91 -1.63
N ALA A 52 -9.96 -1.64 -2.59
CA ALA A 52 -11.26 -1.03 -2.33
C ALA A 52 -12.11 -1.90 -1.40
N TRP A 53 -12.14 -3.21 -1.64
CA TRP A 53 -12.81 -4.16 -0.77
C TRP A 53 -12.16 -4.20 0.62
N CYS A 54 -10.83 -4.24 0.71
CA CYS A 54 -10.11 -4.23 1.99
C CYS A 54 -10.42 -2.97 2.82
N ARG A 55 -10.69 -1.84 2.19
CA ARG A 55 -11.10 -0.60 2.87
C ARG A 55 -12.37 -0.81 3.68
N GLU A 56 -13.38 -1.46 3.10
CA GLU A 56 -14.72 -1.61 3.68
C GLU A 56 -14.86 -2.86 4.56
N ALA A 57 -14.06 -3.89 4.34
CA ALA A 57 -14.18 -5.18 5.01
C ALA A 57 -13.85 -5.08 6.52
N GLN A 58 -14.87 -5.05 7.38
CA GLN A 58 -14.71 -4.91 8.84
C GLN A 58 -13.89 -6.06 9.47
N ARG A 59 -13.92 -7.26 8.86
CA ARG A 59 -13.19 -8.42 9.34
C ARG A 59 -11.69 -8.39 9.02
N ILE A 60 -11.23 -7.45 8.19
CA ILE A 60 -9.81 -7.30 7.83
C ILE A 60 -9.19 -6.13 8.58
N SER A 61 -8.06 -6.36 9.23
CA SER A 61 -7.30 -5.38 9.98
C SER A 61 -5.98 -4.98 9.32
N VAL A 62 -5.34 -5.92 8.61
CA VAL A 62 -4.03 -5.70 7.95
C VAL A 62 -4.07 -6.29 6.54
N VAL A 63 -3.36 -5.66 5.61
CA VAL A 63 -3.21 -6.17 4.23
C VAL A 63 -1.75 -6.52 3.98
N ILE A 64 -1.50 -7.67 3.36
CA ILE A 64 -0.19 -8.08 2.84
C ILE A 64 -0.23 -8.01 1.31
N LEU A 65 0.73 -7.31 0.71
CA LEU A 65 0.95 -7.28 -0.74
C LEU A 65 2.21 -8.08 -1.07
N THR A 66 2.12 -9.01 -2.02
CA THR A 66 3.26 -9.86 -2.42
C THR A 66 3.20 -10.26 -3.89
N GLY A 67 4.18 -11.03 -4.34
CA GLY A 67 4.23 -11.66 -5.66
C GLY A 67 4.23 -13.19 -5.55
N ALA A 68 3.66 -13.86 -6.53
CA ALA A 68 3.67 -15.33 -6.59
C ALA A 68 5.07 -15.90 -6.86
N GLY A 69 5.40 -17.00 -6.18
CA GLY A 69 6.67 -17.72 -6.34
C GLY A 69 7.82 -17.09 -5.55
N ASP A 70 9.04 -17.44 -5.92
CA ASP A 70 10.29 -17.10 -5.23
C ASP A 70 11.19 -16.13 -6.00
N LYS A 71 10.79 -15.69 -7.20
CA LYS A 71 11.64 -14.93 -8.10
C LYS A 71 11.44 -13.42 -8.00
N ALA A 72 10.21 -12.98 -7.80
CA ALA A 72 9.92 -11.56 -7.82
C ALA A 72 8.69 -11.22 -6.99
N PHE A 73 8.78 -10.14 -6.26
CA PHE A 73 7.64 -9.40 -5.75
C PHE A 73 6.89 -8.76 -6.92
N CYS A 74 7.56 -7.86 -7.64
CA CYS A 74 7.06 -7.24 -8.86
C CYS A 74 8.21 -6.58 -9.63
N SER A 75 8.34 -6.87 -10.92
CA SER A 75 9.37 -6.28 -11.79
C SER A 75 8.95 -4.99 -12.49
N GLY A 76 7.84 -4.36 -12.06
CA GLY A 76 7.31 -3.13 -12.65
C GLY A 76 6.24 -3.38 -13.70
N GLY A 77 6.04 -2.42 -14.58
CA GLY A 77 5.06 -2.57 -15.67
C GLY A 77 5.52 -3.55 -16.76
N ASP A 78 4.59 -4.32 -17.28
CA ASP A 78 4.87 -5.30 -18.31
C ASP A 78 5.22 -4.60 -19.64
N MET A 79 6.46 -4.79 -20.09
CA MET A 79 6.98 -4.17 -21.30
C MET A 79 6.33 -4.71 -22.58
N HIS A 80 5.69 -5.91 -22.54
CA HIS A 80 4.99 -6.47 -23.70
C HIS A 80 3.68 -5.72 -24.02
N VAL A 81 3.07 -5.09 -23.02
CA VAL A 81 1.84 -4.30 -23.18
C VAL A 81 2.09 -2.78 -23.12
N LYS A 82 3.36 -2.37 -23.02
CA LYS A 82 3.75 -0.97 -23.02
C LYS A 82 3.73 -0.44 -24.46
N GLY A 83 2.81 0.51 -24.72
CA GLY A 83 2.68 1.21 -25.99
C GLY A 83 2.99 2.70 -25.90
N ARG A 84 2.66 3.45 -26.95
CA ARG A 84 2.68 4.91 -26.91
C ARG A 84 1.59 5.40 -25.94
N GLY A 85 1.99 6.22 -24.98
CA GLY A 85 1.06 6.85 -24.02
C GLY A 85 0.77 6.03 -22.77
N GLY A 86 1.36 4.83 -22.61
CA GLY A 86 1.19 4.05 -21.39
C GLY A 86 1.08 2.54 -21.61
N TYR A 87 0.47 1.84 -20.67
CA TYR A 87 0.22 0.41 -20.77
C TYR A 87 -1.16 0.19 -21.39
N VAL A 88 -1.23 -0.62 -22.43
CA VAL A 88 -2.45 -0.81 -23.23
C VAL A 88 -3.11 -2.12 -22.80
N GLY A 89 -4.37 -2.02 -22.36
CA GLY A 89 -5.21 -3.19 -22.03
C GLY A 89 -5.90 -3.77 -23.26
N ASP A 90 -6.74 -4.77 -23.03
CA ASP A 90 -7.51 -5.47 -24.09
C ASP A 90 -8.45 -4.52 -24.87
N ASP A 91 -8.82 -3.40 -24.28
CA ASP A 91 -9.67 -2.36 -24.88
C ASP A 91 -8.89 -1.34 -25.76
N GLY A 92 -7.59 -1.50 -25.90
CA GLY A 92 -6.73 -0.64 -26.69
C GLY A 92 -6.46 0.75 -26.10
N VAL A 93 -6.93 1.05 -24.87
CA VAL A 93 -6.75 2.37 -24.24
C VAL A 93 -5.47 2.41 -23.41
N PRO A 94 -4.54 3.34 -23.66
CA PRO A 94 -3.34 3.53 -22.84
C PRO A 94 -3.69 4.04 -21.46
N ARG A 95 -3.11 3.42 -20.41
CA ARG A 95 -3.34 3.78 -18.99
C ARG A 95 -2.06 3.75 -18.18
N LEU A 96 -2.09 4.44 -17.04
CA LEU A 96 -1.07 4.38 -15.99
C LEU A 96 -1.73 4.21 -14.61
N ASN A 97 -2.70 3.30 -14.52
CA ASN A 97 -3.55 3.09 -13.33
C ASN A 97 -2.78 2.61 -12.09
N ILE A 98 -1.51 2.24 -12.26
CA ILE A 98 -0.64 1.92 -11.11
C ILE A 98 -0.55 3.09 -10.11
N LEU A 99 -0.66 4.33 -10.60
CA LEU A 99 -0.65 5.52 -9.75
C LEU A 99 -1.86 5.57 -8.81
N ASP A 100 -3.00 5.03 -9.24
CA ASP A 100 -4.21 4.97 -8.42
C ASP A 100 -4.07 3.90 -7.33
N VAL A 101 -3.49 2.74 -7.66
CA VAL A 101 -3.15 1.70 -6.67
C VAL A 101 -2.18 2.23 -5.61
N GLN A 102 -1.16 2.99 -6.02
CA GLN A 102 -0.22 3.63 -5.09
C GLN A 102 -0.92 4.56 -4.10
N LYS A 103 -1.85 5.40 -4.59
CA LYS A 103 -2.67 6.29 -3.74
C LYS A 103 -3.58 5.50 -2.80
N GLN A 104 -4.21 4.42 -3.30
CA GLN A 104 -5.07 3.56 -2.50
C GLN A 104 -4.31 2.90 -1.34
N ILE A 105 -3.08 2.42 -1.57
CA ILE A 105 -2.24 1.85 -0.51
C ILE A 105 -1.97 2.90 0.58
N ARG A 106 -1.60 4.13 0.20
CA ARG A 106 -1.32 5.20 1.16
C ARG A 106 -2.55 5.63 1.95
N SER A 107 -3.70 5.79 1.29
CA SER A 107 -4.95 6.24 1.92
C SER A 107 -5.78 5.11 2.53
N LEU A 108 -5.32 3.85 2.48
CA LEU A 108 -6.03 2.75 3.12
C LEU A 108 -6.03 2.94 4.64
N PRO A 109 -7.20 2.93 5.34
CA PRO A 109 -7.28 3.16 6.79
C PRO A 109 -6.82 1.93 7.62
N LYS A 110 -5.94 1.12 7.04
CA LYS A 110 -5.39 -0.13 7.61
C LYS A 110 -3.92 -0.24 7.23
N PRO A 111 -3.07 -0.84 8.07
CA PRO A 111 -1.69 -1.10 7.72
C PRO A 111 -1.55 -2.03 6.51
N VAL A 112 -0.55 -1.74 5.68
CA VAL A 112 -0.18 -2.57 4.53
C VAL A 112 1.28 -3.00 4.67
N ILE A 113 1.54 -4.30 4.61
CA ILE A 113 2.89 -4.89 4.61
C ILE A 113 3.25 -5.31 3.18
N ALA A 114 4.36 -4.82 2.67
CA ALA A 114 5.00 -5.42 1.50
C ALA A 114 5.80 -6.65 1.94
N MET A 115 5.38 -7.83 1.49
CA MET A 115 6.10 -9.10 1.64
C MET A 115 6.93 -9.36 0.38
N VAL A 116 8.20 -8.92 0.41
CA VAL A 116 9.06 -8.88 -0.78
C VAL A 116 9.85 -10.17 -0.90
N ASN A 117 9.42 -11.04 -1.79
CA ASN A 117 9.90 -12.41 -2.00
C ASN A 117 10.91 -12.57 -3.14
N GLY A 118 11.53 -11.48 -3.61
CA GLY A 118 12.49 -11.49 -4.71
C GLY A 118 12.63 -10.10 -5.34
N TYR A 119 12.71 -10.02 -6.67
CA TYR A 119 12.90 -8.72 -7.35
C TYR A 119 11.74 -7.75 -7.10
N ALA A 120 12.06 -6.56 -6.59
CA ALA A 120 11.19 -5.39 -6.47
C ALA A 120 11.81 -4.26 -7.30
N ILE A 121 11.43 -4.16 -8.59
CA ILE A 121 12.12 -3.32 -9.58
C ILE A 121 11.16 -2.35 -10.25
N GLY A 122 11.61 -1.13 -10.52
CA GLY A 122 10.82 -0.11 -11.20
C GLY A 122 9.51 0.19 -10.49
N GLY A 123 8.35 0.00 -11.15
CA GLY A 123 7.04 0.16 -10.51
C GLY A 123 6.83 -0.78 -9.32
N GLY A 124 7.44 -1.96 -9.30
CA GLY A 124 7.43 -2.88 -8.16
C GLY A 124 8.21 -2.33 -6.97
N HIS A 125 9.33 -1.65 -7.21
CA HIS A 125 10.05 -0.93 -6.18
C HIS A 125 9.20 0.22 -5.60
N VAL A 126 8.42 0.92 -6.43
CA VAL A 126 7.51 1.96 -5.94
C VAL A 126 6.37 1.36 -5.11
N LEU A 127 5.81 0.21 -5.52
CA LEU A 127 4.72 -0.43 -4.77
C LEU A 127 5.11 -0.77 -3.33
N HIS A 128 6.31 -1.36 -3.09
CA HIS A 128 6.71 -1.67 -1.73
C HIS A 128 6.97 -0.41 -0.90
N LEU A 129 7.48 0.68 -1.52
CA LEU A 129 7.68 1.96 -0.83
C LEU A 129 6.35 2.61 -0.40
N MET A 130 5.25 2.32 -1.10
CA MET A 130 3.92 2.83 -0.75
C MET A 130 3.27 2.06 0.39
N CYS A 131 3.69 0.82 0.63
CA CYS A 131 3.26 0.07 1.81
C CYS A 131 3.82 0.70 3.09
N ASP A 132 3.13 0.50 4.20
CA ASP A 132 3.53 1.09 5.49
C ASP A 132 4.81 0.43 6.03
N LEU A 133 4.96 -0.88 5.78
CA LEU A 133 6.10 -1.67 6.21
C LEU A 133 6.56 -2.58 5.06
N THR A 134 7.86 -2.88 5.04
CA THR A 134 8.45 -3.83 4.10
C THR A 134 9.25 -4.89 4.86
N ILE A 135 8.88 -6.15 4.67
CA ILE A 135 9.65 -7.32 5.11
C ILE A 135 10.14 -8.01 3.85
N ALA A 136 11.43 -8.29 3.77
CA ALA A 136 12.05 -8.84 2.57
C ALA A 136 12.71 -10.20 2.86
N SER A 137 12.67 -11.08 1.89
CA SER A 137 13.52 -12.26 1.90
C SER A 137 14.98 -11.87 1.61
N ASP A 138 15.91 -12.68 2.08
CA ASP A 138 17.35 -12.49 1.89
C ASP A 138 17.80 -12.49 0.43
N ASN A 139 17.03 -13.12 -0.47
CA ASN A 139 17.23 -13.11 -1.92
C ASN A 139 16.60 -11.90 -2.63
N ALA A 140 15.95 -11.00 -1.92
CA ALA A 140 15.28 -9.87 -2.54
C ALA A 140 16.27 -8.84 -3.10
N ILE A 141 15.90 -8.25 -4.24
CA ILE A 141 16.68 -7.25 -4.96
C ILE A 141 15.81 -6.04 -5.26
N PHE A 142 16.31 -4.87 -4.94
CA PHE A 142 15.62 -3.59 -5.05
C PHE A 142 16.29 -2.67 -6.05
N GLY A 143 15.53 -1.86 -6.79
CA GLY A 143 16.11 -0.83 -7.64
C GLY A 143 15.16 -0.22 -8.66
N GLN A 144 15.65 0.85 -9.28
CA GLN A 144 14.98 1.52 -10.38
C GLN A 144 15.69 1.21 -11.68
N THR A 145 14.91 1.00 -12.75
CA THR A 145 15.44 0.73 -14.09
C THR A 145 14.87 1.68 -15.14
N GLY A 146 13.96 2.56 -14.75
CA GLY A 146 13.22 3.44 -15.64
C GLY A 146 14.09 4.12 -16.70
N PRO A 147 15.17 4.86 -16.35
CA PRO A 147 16.02 5.53 -17.34
C PRO A 147 16.68 4.59 -18.37
N LYS A 148 16.89 3.31 -18.02
CA LYS A 148 17.42 2.30 -18.98
C LYS A 148 16.36 1.80 -19.95
N VAL A 149 15.09 1.79 -19.54
CA VAL A 149 13.99 1.16 -20.31
C VAL A 149 12.97 2.17 -20.82
N GLY A 150 13.31 3.45 -20.83
CA GLY A 150 12.44 4.52 -21.32
C GLY A 150 11.22 4.77 -20.43
N SER A 151 11.43 4.86 -19.12
CA SER A 151 10.41 5.19 -18.12
C SER A 151 10.99 5.98 -16.96
N PHE A 152 10.14 6.60 -16.14
CA PHE A 152 10.51 7.21 -14.88
C PHE A 152 9.27 7.39 -13.99
N ASP A 153 9.47 7.55 -12.69
CA ASP A 153 8.46 7.99 -11.72
C ASP A 153 9.07 9.12 -10.88
N ALA A 154 8.71 10.37 -11.23
CA ALA A 154 9.15 11.56 -10.53
C ALA A 154 8.34 11.84 -9.24
N GLY A 155 7.19 11.19 -9.10
CA GLY A 155 6.33 11.27 -7.93
C GLY A 155 6.82 10.40 -6.78
N PHE A 156 6.02 9.45 -6.36
CA PHE A 156 6.37 8.56 -5.23
C PHE A 156 7.68 7.82 -5.46
N GLY A 157 7.96 7.38 -6.69
CA GLY A 157 9.19 6.66 -7.02
C GLY A 157 10.47 7.47 -6.83
N ALA A 158 10.43 8.79 -6.94
CA ALA A 158 11.61 9.65 -6.77
C ALA A 158 11.49 10.54 -5.53
N SER A 159 10.46 11.39 -5.43
CA SER A 159 10.37 12.38 -4.37
C SER A 159 10.14 11.75 -2.99
N TYR A 160 9.28 10.73 -2.90
CA TYR A 160 9.05 10.00 -1.66
C TYR A 160 10.23 9.10 -1.29
N LEU A 161 10.82 8.39 -2.26
CA LEU A 161 12.06 7.62 -2.04
C LEU A 161 13.15 8.49 -1.39
N ALA A 162 13.31 9.74 -1.86
CA ALA A 162 14.31 10.66 -1.31
C ALA A 162 14.06 11.04 0.16
N ARG A 163 12.83 10.91 0.66
CA ARG A 163 12.50 11.07 2.08
C ARG A 163 12.96 9.88 2.92
N ILE A 164 12.95 8.69 2.33
CA ILE A 164 13.35 7.44 2.99
C ILE A 164 14.88 7.31 3.03
N VAL A 165 15.54 7.41 1.86
CA VAL A 165 16.97 7.10 1.73
C VAL A 165 17.89 8.32 1.67
N GLY A 166 17.31 9.51 1.68
CA GLY A 166 18.03 10.77 1.48
C GLY A 166 18.31 11.08 0.01
N GLN A 167 18.50 12.37 -0.27
CA GLN A 167 18.59 12.91 -1.63
C GLN A 167 19.73 12.30 -2.48
N LYS A 168 20.90 12.07 -1.88
CA LYS A 168 22.05 11.53 -2.62
C LYS A 168 21.84 10.09 -3.03
N LYS A 169 21.31 9.25 -2.13
CA LYS A 169 21.06 7.85 -2.41
C LYS A 169 19.91 7.68 -3.41
N ALA A 170 18.84 8.45 -3.30
CA ALA A 170 17.75 8.44 -4.28
C ALA A 170 18.25 8.77 -5.71
N ARG A 171 19.14 9.77 -5.85
CA ARG A 171 19.75 10.08 -7.15
C ARG A 171 20.64 8.96 -7.67
N GLU A 172 21.43 8.32 -6.80
CA GLU A 172 22.26 7.18 -7.18
C GLU A 172 21.37 6.02 -7.70
N ILE A 173 20.30 5.69 -6.98
CA ILE A 173 19.34 4.65 -7.37
C ILE A 173 18.76 4.95 -8.76
N TRP A 174 18.29 6.18 -8.99
CA TRP A 174 17.66 6.57 -10.24
C TRP A 174 18.63 6.82 -11.39
N PHE A 175 19.73 7.55 -11.15
CA PHE A 175 20.62 7.95 -12.23
C PHE A 175 21.51 6.81 -12.69
N MET A 176 21.95 5.97 -11.75
CA MET A 176 22.81 4.83 -12.05
C MET A 176 22.02 3.56 -12.37
N CYS A 177 20.73 3.49 -12.04
CA CYS A 177 19.91 2.29 -12.16
C CYS A 177 20.59 1.05 -11.54
N ARG A 178 21.26 1.22 -10.40
CA ARG A 178 21.87 0.12 -9.66
C ARG A 178 20.81 -0.68 -8.94
N GLN A 179 21.11 -1.95 -8.74
CA GLN A 179 20.31 -2.86 -7.93
C GLN A 179 21.01 -3.08 -6.59
N TYR A 180 20.21 -3.25 -5.55
CA TYR A 180 20.66 -3.36 -4.17
C TYR A 180 20.08 -4.63 -3.57
N SER A 181 20.88 -5.34 -2.77
CA SER A 181 20.43 -6.49 -1.99
C SER A 181 19.44 -6.08 -0.89
N ALA A 182 18.74 -7.06 -0.33
CA ALA A 182 17.83 -6.84 0.80
C ALA A 182 18.54 -6.18 2.00
N ILE A 183 19.75 -6.62 2.33
CA ILE A 183 20.56 -6.05 3.42
C ILE A 183 20.97 -4.59 3.15
N GLU A 184 21.32 -4.26 1.91
CA GLU A 184 21.60 -2.85 1.55
C GLU A 184 20.33 -2.00 1.65
N ALA A 185 19.18 -2.52 1.21
CA ALA A 185 17.90 -1.84 1.31
C ALA A 185 17.45 -1.63 2.77
N GLU A 186 17.68 -2.60 3.65
CA GLU A 186 17.45 -2.47 5.09
C GLU A 186 18.33 -1.38 5.71
N ARG A 187 19.63 -1.37 5.39
CA ARG A 187 20.56 -0.31 5.87
C ARG A 187 20.19 1.09 5.37
N MET A 188 19.53 1.20 4.23
CA MET A 188 19.03 2.45 3.68
C MET A 188 17.68 2.88 4.25
N GLY A 189 17.03 2.05 5.07
CA GLY A 189 15.70 2.32 5.65
C GLY A 189 14.52 2.03 4.71
N MET A 190 14.74 1.39 3.56
CA MET A 190 13.67 0.97 2.65
C MET A 190 12.97 -0.32 3.10
N VAL A 191 13.67 -1.15 3.88
CA VAL A 191 13.20 -2.44 4.39
C VAL A 191 13.27 -2.42 5.90
N ASN A 192 12.22 -2.87 6.56
CA ASN A 192 12.14 -2.93 8.03
C ASN A 192 12.84 -4.17 8.61
N LYS A 193 12.82 -5.29 7.87
CA LYS A 193 13.42 -6.54 8.33
C LYS A 193 13.74 -7.44 7.13
N VAL A 194 14.91 -8.06 7.17
CA VAL A 194 15.32 -9.12 6.24
C VAL A 194 15.32 -10.46 6.96
N VAL A 195 14.74 -11.47 6.32
CA VAL A 195 14.64 -12.84 6.86
C VAL A 195 14.92 -13.86 5.75
N PRO A 196 15.27 -15.11 6.09
CA PRO A 196 15.30 -16.20 5.12
C PRO A 196 13.95 -16.35 4.40
N PHE A 197 13.99 -16.71 3.12
CA PHE A 197 12.77 -16.81 2.30
C PHE A 197 11.68 -17.69 2.93
N ASP A 198 12.06 -18.81 3.53
CA ASP A 198 11.14 -19.76 4.18
C ASP A 198 10.49 -19.22 5.47
N GLN A 199 11.01 -18.11 6.04
CA GLN A 199 10.46 -17.43 7.21
C GLN A 199 9.66 -16.17 6.84
N LEU A 200 9.63 -15.77 5.57
CA LEU A 200 9.08 -14.49 5.14
C LEU A 200 7.59 -14.35 5.44
N GLU A 201 6.76 -15.33 5.06
CA GLU A 201 5.32 -15.29 5.30
C GLU A 201 5.02 -15.34 6.80
N ASP A 202 5.74 -16.19 7.55
CA ASP A 202 5.57 -16.31 9.00
C ASP A 202 5.84 -14.98 9.71
N THR A 203 6.93 -14.31 9.34
CA THR A 203 7.27 -13.00 9.90
C THR A 203 6.24 -11.92 9.54
N CYS A 204 5.74 -11.90 8.32
CA CYS A 204 4.71 -10.94 7.93
C CYS A 204 3.40 -11.15 8.70
N VAL A 205 2.99 -12.40 8.91
CA VAL A 205 1.80 -12.73 9.69
C VAL A 205 2.00 -12.39 11.17
N GLU A 206 3.16 -12.69 11.76
CA GLU A 206 3.51 -12.31 13.13
C GLU A 206 3.40 -10.77 13.33
N TRP A 207 3.94 -9.99 12.40
CA TRP A 207 3.86 -8.54 12.47
C TRP A 207 2.43 -8.04 12.28
N ALA A 208 1.65 -8.65 11.40
CA ALA A 208 0.25 -8.34 11.22
C ALA A 208 -0.55 -8.61 12.50
N GLN A 209 -0.36 -9.77 13.13
CA GLN A 209 -1.01 -10.13 14.39
C GLN A 209 -0.61 -9.16 15.53
N THR A 210 0.67 -8.77 15.60
CA THR A 210 1.14 -7.75 16.55
C THR A 210 0.40 -6.41 16.34
N MET A 211 0.17 -5.98 15.11
CA MET A 211 -0.60 -4.77 14.82
C MET A 211 -2.08 -4.92 15.17
N MET A 212 -2.66 -6.11 15.00
CA MET A 212 -4.05 -6.39 15.34
C MET A 212 -4.33 -6.31 16.85
N GLU A 213 -3.31 -6.46 17.69
CA GLU A 213 -3.41 -6.21 19.14
C GLU A 213 -3.42 -4.71 19.51
N ARG A 214 -3.32 -3.82 18.55
CA ARG A 214 -3.30 -2.36 18.76
C ARG A 214 -4.65 -1.76 18.36
N SER A 215 -4.96 -0.56 18.91
CA SER A 215 -6.19 0.15 18.57
C SER A 215 -6.26 0.45 17.07
N PRO A 216 -7.25 -0.07 16.33
CA PRO A 216 -7.36 0.18 14.89
C PRO A 216 -7.56 1.66 14.57
N LEU A 217 -8.29 2.40 15.41
CA LEU A 217 -8.46 3.84 15.25
C LEU A 217 -7.14 4.59 15.43
N ALA A 218 -6.35 4.24 16.46
CA ALA A 218 -5.06 4.89 16.67
C ALA A 218 -4.10 4.63 15.50
N LEU A 219 -4.04 3.40 14.96
CA LEU A 219 -3.22 3.07 13.80
C LEU A 219 -3.66 3.87 12.56
N ARG A 220 -4.96 3.97 12.31
CA ARG A 220 -5.53 4.78 11.23
C ARG A 220 -5.11 6.25 11.33
N MET A 221 -5.30 6.87 12.51
CA MET A 221 -4.97 8.26 12.74
C MET A 221 -3.47 8.54 12.64
N ILE A 222 -2.63 7.62 13.14
CA ILE A 222 -1.17 7.71 13.01
C ILE A 222 -0.77 7.64 11.53
N LYS A 223 -1.31 6.68 10.76
CA LYS A 223 -1.02 6.57 9.33
C LYS A 223 -1.42 7.84 8.57
N ALA A 224 -2.63 8.36 8.81
CA ALA A 224 -3.09 9.60 8.21
C ALA A 224 -2.16 10.78 8.58
N GLY A 225 -1.76 10.90 9.85
CA GLY A 225 -0.83 11.93 10.31
C GLY A 225 0.56 11.84 9.69
N LEU A 226 1.13 10.63 9.58
CA LEU A 226 2.42 10.39 8.93
C LEU A 226 2.40 10.73 7.43
N ASN A 227 1.25 10.59 6.78
CA ASN A 227 1.09 10.88 5.37
C ASN A 227 0.74 12.35 5.08
N ALA A 228 0.05 13.04 6.00
CA ALA A 228 -0.53 14.37 5.77
C ALA A 228 0.50 15.41 5.29
N GLU A 229 1.67 15.46 5.90
CA GLU A 229 2.72 16.41 5.52
C GLU A 229 3.21 16.20 4.08
N LEU A 230 3.39 14.93 3.69
CA LEU A 230 3.97 14.58 2.39
C LEU A 230 2.96 14.64 1.25
N ASP A 231 1.69 14.38 1.54
CA ASP A 231 0.61 14.34 0.55
C ASP A 231 -0.08 15.71 0.41
N GLY A 232 0.39 16.73 1.14
CA GLY A 232 -0.09 18.11 1.05
C GLY A 232 -1.58 18.22 1.33
N GLN A 233 -2.32 18.99 0.51
CA GLN A 233 -3.76 19.21 0.71
C GLN A 233 -4.58 17.90 0.68
N ALA A 234 -4.18 16.91 -0.10
CA ALA A 234 -4.85 15.61 -0.13
C ALA A 234 -4.68 14.86 1.20
N GLY A 235 -3.47 14.87 1.78
CA GLY A 235 -3.21 14.28 3.09
C GLY A 235 -3.94 15.00 4.24
N ILE A 236 -4.02 16.33 4.17
CA ILE A 236 -4.80 17.13 5.13
C ILE A 236 -6.29 16.77 5.02
N GLN A 237 -6.81 16.58 3.80
CA GLN A 237 -8.21 16.20 3.58
C GLN A 237 -8.55 14.84 4.19
N GLU A 238 -7.68 13.83 4.06
CA GLU A 238 -7.86 12.52 4.69
C GLU A 238 -7.89 12.64 6.22
N LEU A 239 -6.88 13.31 6.81
CA LEU A 239 -6.81 13.52 8.26
C LEU A 239 -8.01 14.30 8.80
N ALA A 240 -8.44 15.36 8.10
CA ALA A 240 -9.58 16.15 8.49
C ALA A 240 -10.90 15.36 8.36
N GLY A 241 -11.03 14.51 7.34
CA GLY A 241 -12.16 13.62 7.18
C GLY A 241 -12.30 12.65 8.35
N ASP A 242 -11.19 12.05 8.78
CA ASP A 242 -11.15 11.19 9.95
C ASP A 242 -11.55 11.93 11.24
N ALA A 243 -11.04 13.15 11.43
CA ALA A 243 -11.41 14.00 12.56
C ALA A 243 -12.91 14.36 12.54
N THR A 244 -13.46 14.64 11.36
CA THR A 244 -14.90 14.93 11.18
C THR A 244 -15.75 13.71 11.55
N MET A 245 -15.36 12.51 11.15
CA MET A 245 -16.06 11.28 11.54
C MET A 245 -16.03 11.06 13.05
N LEU A 246 -14.90 11.30 13.72
CA LEU A 246 -14.80 11.25 15.18
C LEU A 246 -15.71 12.27 15.84
N TYR A 247 -15.76 13.50 15.32
CA TYR A 247 -16.66 14.54 15.83
C TYR A 247 -18.14 14.12 15.74
N TYR A 248 -18.56 13.51 14.62
CA TYR A 248 -19.93 13.02 14.47
C TYR A 248 -20.36 11.96 15.47
N MET A 249 -19.42 11.30 16.13
CA MET A 249 -19.69 10.33 17.20
C MET A 249 -19.90 10.99 18.58
N LEU A 250 -19.65 12.30 18.71
CA LEU A 250 -19.81 13.03 19.97
C LEU A 250 -21.22 13.56 20.14
N ASP A 251 -21.67 13.66 21.40
CA ASP A 251 -22.96 14.24 21.76
C ASP A 251 -23.10 15.71 21.32
N GLU A 252 -21.99 16.45 21.26
CA GLU A 252 -21.94 17.83 20.81
C GLU A 252 -22.39 17.96 19.34
N ALA A 253 -21.95 17.06 18.46
CA ALA A 253 -22.39 17.03 17.06
C ALA A 253 -23.89 16.71 16.95
N GLN A 254 -24.40 15.83 17.81
CA GLN A 254 -25.82 15.47 17.86
C GLN A 254 -26.70 16.65 18.28
N GLU A 255 -26.21 17.52 19.18
CA GLU A 255 -26.95 18.72 19.58
C GLU A 255 -27.20 19.65 18.39
N GLY A 256 -26.18 19.94 17.57
CA GLY A 256 -26.33 20.78 16.39
C GLY A 256 -27.38 20.24 15.42
N GLY A 257 -27.34 18.95 15.12
CA GLY A 257 -28.29 18.26 14.24
C GLY A 257 -29.72 18.29 14.79
N ARG A 258 -29.91 17.98 16.08
CA ARG A 258 -31.24 18.02 16.72
C ARG A 258 -31.82 19.43 16.73
N ALA A 259 -31.05 20.45 17.14
CA ALA A 259 -31.47 21.82 17.18
C ALA A 259 -31.92 22.31 15.79
N PHE A 260 -31.20 21.94 14.72
CA PHE A 260 -31.59 22.25 13.35
C PHE A 260 -32.95 21.65 12.97
N LEU A 261 -33.17 20.37 13.23
CA LEU A 261 -34.42 19.66 12.91
C LEU A 261 -35.61 20.21 13.74
N GLU A 262 -35.37 20.55 15.00
CA GLU A 262 -36.37 21.11 15.92
C GLU A 262 -36.60 22.65 15.70
N LYS A 263 -35.88 23.27 14.78
CA LYS A 263 -35.96 24.71 14.47
C LYS A 263 -35.72 25.60 15.70
N ARG A 264 -34.86 25.18 16.61
CA ARG A 264 -34.41 25.94 17.80
C ARG A 264 -32.95 26.33 17.69
N LYS A 265 -32.52 27.24 18.56
CA LYS A 265 -31.10 27.54 18.72
C LYS A 265 -30.39 26.34 19.39
N PRO A 266 -29.21 25.95 18.94
CA PRO A 266 -28.40 24.91 19.64
C PRO A 266 -27.88 25.44 20.98
N ASP A 267 -27.79 24.56 21.97
CA ASP A 267 -27.21 24.86 23.27
C ASP A 267 -25.92 24.07 23.47
N PHE A 268 -24.79 24.71 23.18
CA PHE A 268 -23.45 24.17 23.38
C PHE A 268 -22.86 24.52 24.76
N SER A 269 -23.59 25.19 25.65
CA SER A 269 -23.07 25.66 26.95
C SER A 269 -22.64 24.51 27.88
N LYS A 270 -23.30 23.37 27.75
CA LYS A 270 -23.07 22.16 28.59
C LYS A 270 -21.84 21.34 28.15
N TYR A 271 -21.29 21.62 26.98
CA TYR A 271 -20.13 20.88 26.50
C TYR A 271 -18.81 21.51 26.99
N PRO A 272 -17.80 20.70 27.29
CA PRO A 272 -16.50 21.22 27.74
C PRO A 272 -15.89 22.12 26.68
N LYS A 273 -15.17 23.17 27.11
CA LYS A 273 -14.46 24.11 26.22
C LYS A 273 -13.00 23.74 26.03
N LEU A 274 -12.55 22.72 26.77
CA LEU A 274 -11.22 22.12 26.64
C LEU A 274 -11.39 20.62 26.56
N PRO A 275 -10.52 19.91 25.79
CA PRO A 275 -10.53 18.45 25.73
C PRO A 275 -10.21 17.81 27.06
#